data_36c5aebb42eb934cdcc2b57ae58c5395
#
_entry.id   36c5aebb42eb934cdcc2b57ae58c5395
#
_cell.length_a   1.000
_cell.length_b   1.000
_cell.length_c   1.000
_cell.angle_alpha   90.00
_cell.angle_beta   90.00
_cell.angle_gamma   90.00
#
_symmetry.space_group_name_H-M   'P 1'
#
loop_
_entity.id
_entity.type
_entity.pdbx_description
1 polymer ?
#
loop_
_entity_poly.entity_id
_entity_poly.type
_entity_poly.pdbx_seq_one_letter_code
_entity_poly.pdbx_strand_id
1 'polypeptide(L)'
;DFFEYLLCLYAKNLNFSLEKSQEIITLKVQGNEKAINEFCTSLENMPNSVFVRDFKVQALENESIEQSQIQKNFAKKDFLTSLNSRAYQEKGELIDNEWGEFVNDELCFDGASFEPISRANFNALLDESVSRLCTEQSFFVKNELGVYEIELFKGEWQKDFLMATDIKAIKSAFVCSNENLKLLASLEKPLIKLRFSAIFRSKYQLEFNEFRLKLPHNLFFFALGEKLFEKNVNFLAFTKRENLGADFEIYELDKRLIVLNGLSFINQKARELILSKDDKNMARISYILSRFDERALLLELSQNDDDILLVDKGANLLRLDLPHNAKQLYADICADEVGARLFENYKQNFKLLNGEFKVKNNFFSLLGLVGQMLGLDDETQKAAHKLLELSDSSKLPRGVKIDFRFKENSKEFDYTRTLRSTMSFMLAGVEASNIAYGAVESLVYFLRDFYDELRKKGLAEFAIISGSLFECKSLTKNTLKHLKNCKVSDVPLFI
;
A
#
# COMPACT_ATOMS: atom_id res chain seq x y z
N ASP A 1 14.97 13.59 0.52
CA ASP A 1 15.64 14.36 -0.55
C ASP A 1 14.71 15.44 -1.14
N PHE A 2 13.42 15.18 -1.32
CA PHE A 2 12.44 16.11 -1.88
C PHE A 2 12.28 17.39 -1.07
N PHE A 3 11.97 17.22 0.22
CA PHE A 3 11.79 18.35 1.13
C PHE A 3 13.09 19.10 1.41
N GLU A 4 14.22 18.41 1.39
CA GLU A 4 15.54 19.03 1.47
C GLU A 4 15.76 20.02 0.32
N TYR A 5 15.49 19.57 -0.90
CA TYR A 5 15.60 20.44 -2.07
C TYR A 5 14.63 21.61 -2.02
N LEU A 6 13.37 21.37 -1.70
CA LEU A 6 12.34 22.40 -1.65
C LEU A 6 12.66 23.46 -0.59
N LEU A 7 13.10 23.03 0.60
CA LEU A 7 13.54 23.93 1.67
C LEU A 7 14.75 24.76 1.25
N CYS A 8 15.77 24.14 0.59
CA CYS A 8 16.90 24.85 0.05
C CYS A 8 16.51 25.84 -1.06
N LEU A 9 15.53 25.47 -1.91
CA LEU A 9 15.01 26.35 -2.95
C LEU A 9 14.34 27.58 -2.34
N TYR A 10 13.53 27.41 -1.31
CA TYR A 10 12.89 28.53 -0.61
C TYR A 10 13.91 29.42 0.11
N ALA A 11 14.97 28.83 0.66
CA ALA A 11 16.04 29.54 1.37
C ALA A 11 17.13 30.13 0.44
N LYS A 12 17.03 30.00 -0.88
CA LYS A 12 18.11 30.36 -1.86
C LYS A 12 18.66 31.79 -1.76
N ASN A 13 17.84 32.74 -1.26
CA ASN A 13 18.20 34.15 -1.08
C ASN A 13 18.62 34.49 0.35
N LEU A 14 18.80 33.49 1.20
CA LEU A 14 19.20 33.59 2.60
C LEU A 14 20.53 32.88 2.85
N ASN A 15 21.22 33.22 3.93
CA ASN A 15 22.24 32.33 4.47
C ASN A 15 21.51 31.18 5.15
N PHE A 16 21.84 29.94 4.78
CA PHE A 16 21.16 28.79 5.35
C PHE A 16 22.11 27.62 5.60
N SER A 17 21.78 26.82 6.60
CA SER A 17 22.35 25.48 6.80
C SER A 17 21.24 24.45 6.90
N LEU A 18 21.48 23.28 6.30
CA LEU A 18 20.57 22.14 6.31
C LEU A 18 21.26 20.97 6.99
N GLU A 19 20.64 20.46 8.04
CA GLU A 19 21.06 19.27 8.75
C GLU A 19 19.98 18.19 8.60
N LYS A 20 20.39 16.94 8.39
CA LYS A 20 19.50 15.80 8.32
C LYS A 20 19.89 14.74 9.33
N SER A 21 18.98 14.42 10.22
CA SER A 21 19.01 13.20 11.01
C SER A 21 18.09 12.14 10.38
N GLN A 22 18.00 10.95 10.96
CA GLN A 22 17.17 9.87 10.40
C GLN A 22 15.69 10.25 10.23
N GLU A 23 15.15 11.11 11.09
CA GLU A 23 13.72 11.45 11.14
C GLU A 23 13.43 12.96 11.05
N ILE A 24 14.45 13.82 11.10
CA ILE A 24 14.27 15.27 11.17
C ILE A 24 15.17 15.96 10.15
N ILE A 25 14.56 16.88 9.38
CA ILE A 25 15.26 17.84 8.55
C ILE A 25 15.22 19.17 9.30
N THR A 26 16.37 19.71 9.63
CA THR A 26 16.50 21.02 10.28
C THR A 26 17.12 22.01 9.30
N LEU A 27 16.37 23.06 8.98
CA LEU A 27 16.86 24.19 8.19
C LEU A 27 17.00 25.40 9.09
N LYS A 28 18.22 25.94 9.20
CA LYS A 28 18.49 27.20 9.84
C LYS A 28 18.68 28.27 8.77
N VAL A 29 18.02 29.41 8.91
CA VAL A 29 18.09 30.52 7.94
C VAL A 29 18.42 31.84 8.65
N GLN A 30 19.19 32.69 7.97
CA GLN A 30 19.56 34.04 8.44
C GLN A 30 19.46 35.02 7.27
N GLY A 31 18.85 36.18 7.52
CA GLY A 31 18.71 37.22 6.51
C GLY A 31 18.10 38.49 7.07
N ASN A 32 17.82 39.44 6.21
CA ASN A 32 17.07 40.63 6.60
C ASN A 32 15.58 40.31 6.75
N GLU A 33 14.85 41.17 7.41
CA GLU A 33 13.41 40.99 7.71
C GLU A 33 12.57 40.68 6.45
N LYS A 34 12.82 41.39 5.34
CA LYS A 34 12.10 41.18 4.09
C LYS A 34 12.31 39.77 3.54
N ALA A 35 13.58 39.31 3.47
CA ALA A 35 13.91 37.98 2.94
C ALA A 35 13.40 36.86 3.86
N ILE A 36 13.41 37.06 5.16
CA ILE A 36 12.82 36.12 6.12
C ILE A 36 11.30 36.03 5.94
N ASN A 37 10.61 37.16 5.75
CA ASN A 37 9.15 37.18 5.52
C ASN A 37 8.79 36.49 4.20
N GLU A 38 9.55 36.72 3.12
CA GLU A 38 9.37 36.01 1.84
C GLU A 38 9.57 34.49 2.01
N PHE A 39 10.56 34.08 2.76
CA PHE A 39 10.79 32.67 3.09
C PHE A 39 9.63 32.07 3.90
N CYS A 40 9.16 32.74 4.94
CA CYS A 40 8.01 32.29 5.73
C CYS A 40 6.75 32.13 4.88
N THR A 41 6.49 33.07 3.96
CA THR A 41 5.39 32.98 3.00
C THR A 41 5.54 31.75 2.08
N SER A 42 6.77 31.46 1.68
CA SER A 42 7.04 30.25 0.87
C SER A 42 6.76 28.95 1.65
N LEU A 43 7.03 28.92 2.95
CA LEU A 43 6.71 27.77 3.80
C LEU A 43 5.20 27.51 3.93
N GLU A 44 4.35 28.55 3.87
CA GLU A 44 2.89 28.39 3.86
C GLU A 44 2.38 27.64 2.62
N ASN A 45 3.15 27.66 1.54
CA ASN A 45 2.85 26.93 0.29
C ASN A 45 3.51 25.56 0.23
N MET A 46 4.17 25.10 1.30
CA MET A 46 4.79 23.78 1.31
C MET A 46 3.73 22.68 1.12
N PRO A 47 3.93 21.75 0.17
CA PRO A 47 2.95 20.70 -0.08
C PRO A 47 2.86 19.74 1.10
N ASN A 48 1.67 19.22 1.37
CA ASN A 48 1.50 18.10 2.27
C ASN A 48 2.23 16.89 1.70
N SER A 49 2.81 16.08 2.60
CA SER A 49 3.45 14.80 2.24
C SER A 49 3.04 13.72 3.21
N VAL A 50 2.96 12.49 2.73
CA VAL A 50 2.75 11.32 3.57
C VAL A 50 3.93 11.07 4.54
N PHE A 51 5.11 11.56 4.21
CA PHE A 51 6.34 11.38 4.99
C PHE A 51 6.60 12.51 6.00
N VAL A 52 5.90 13.65 5.90
CA VAL A 52 6.05 14.78 6.81
C VAL A 52 4.90 14.78 7.81
N ARG A 53 5.22 14.51 9.08
CA ARG A 53 4.21 14.44 10.15
C ARG A 53 3.92 15.78 10.79
N ASP A 54 4.95 16.59 10.98
CA ASP A 54 4.86 17.87 11.65
C ASP A 54 6.02 18.77 11.22
N PHE A 55 5.84 20.08 11.27
CA PHE A 55 6.94 21.02 11.14
C PHE A 55 6.80 22.15 12.16
N LYS A 56 7.92 22.67 12.63
CA LYS A 56 7.98 23.76 13.60
C LYS A 56 8.93 24.83 13.11
N VAL A 57 8.53 26.07 13.30
CA VAL A 57 9.35 27.26 13.04
C VAL A 57 9.61 27.95 14.39
N GLN A 58 10.86 28.27 14.67
CA GLN A 58 11.25 28.97 15.89
C GLN A 58 12.36 29.99 15.62
N ALA A 59 12.35 31.12 16.32
CA ALA A 59 13.45 32.06 16.28
C ALA A 59 14.64 31.47 17.05
N LEU A 60 15.85 31.69 16.52
CA LEU A 60 17.11 31.34 17.17
C LEU A 60 17.85 32.58 17.53
N GLU A 61 18.46 32.60 18.71
CA GLU A 61 19.30 33.70 19.16
C GLU A 61 20.78 33.39 18.84
N ASN A 62 21.42 34.27 18.03
CA ASN A 62 22.89 34.37 17.84
C ASN A 62 23.67 33.09 17.48
N GLU A 63 23.12 32.22 16.64
CA GLU A 63 23.90 31.11 16.06
C GLU A 63 24.57 31.53 14.75
N SER A 64 25.86 31.18 14.57
CA SER A 64 26.55 31.29 13.29
C SER A 64 26.06 30.17 12.36
N ILE A 65 25.67 30.53 11.14
CA ILE A 65 25.20 29.56 10.13
C ILE A 65 26.35 29.27 9.16
N GLU A 66 26.79 28.01 9.11
CA GLU A 66 27.65 27.55 8.02
C GLU A 66 26.79 27.31 6.77
N GLN A 67 27.17 27.94 5.66
CA GLN A 67 26.35 27.91 4.45
C GLN A 67 26.36 26.54 3.78
N SER A 68 25.18 25.95 3.60
CA SER A 68 24.98 24.73 2.84
C SER A 68 24.76 25.01 1.35
N GLN A 69 25.16 24.07 0.50
CA GLN A 69 24.91 24.15 -0.94
C GLN A 69 23.61 23.40 -1.29
N ILE A 70 22.87 23.92 -2.26
CA ILE A 70 21.69 23.23 -2.81
C ILE A 70 22.14 21.92 -3.48
N GLN A 71 21.68 20.79 -2.99
CA GLN A 71 21.95 19.51 -3.67
C GLN A 71 21.15 19.47 -4.98
N LYS A 72 21.85 19.25 -6.10
CA LYS A 72 21.24 19.23 -7.43
C LYS A 72 20.88 17.85 -7.96
N ASN A 73 21.33 16.79 -7.28
CA ASN A 73 21.25 15.41 -7.76
C ASN A 73 20.15 14.61 -7.05
N PHE A 74 18.90 14.87 -7.36
CA PHE A 74 17.81 13.96 -6.99
C PHE A 74 16.88 13.78 -8.19
N ALA A 75 16.16 12.65 -8.21
CA ALA A 75 15.22 12.36 -9.28
C ALA A 75 14.08 13.38 -9.24
N LYS A 76 13.97 14.14 -10.32
CA LYS A 76 12.88 15.08 -10.51
C LYS A 76 11.60 14.33 -10.87
N LYS A 77 10.45 14.85 -10.44
CA LYS A 77 9.13 14.29 -10.67
C LYS A 77 8.17 15.37 -11.16
N ASP A 78 7.28 14.99 -12.06
CA ASP A 78 6.25 15.85 -12.65
C ASP A 78 5.01 16.01 -11.76
N PHE A 79 5.21 16.10 -10.43
CA PHE A 79 4.12 16.20 -9.47
C PHE A 79 3.19 17.37 -9.72
N LEU A 80 1.92 17.12 -9.45
CA LEU A 80 0.92 18.17 -9.29
C LEU A 80 1.19 18.94 -7.98
N THR A 81 1.50 20.21 -8.09
CA THR A 81 1.72 21.12 -6.96
C THR A 81 0.69 22.25 -6.97
N SER A 82 0.66 23.04 -5.90
CA SER A 82 -0.19 24.23 -5.86
C SER A 82 0.23 25.29 -6.87
N LEU A 83 1.50 25.31 -7.27
CA LEU A 83 2.01 26.26 -8.26
C LEU A 83 1.42 25.99 -9.64
N ASN A 84 1.61 24.78 -10.20
CA ASN A 84 1.17 24.47 -11.55
C ASN A 84 -0.36 24.27 -11.65
N SER A 85 -1.01 23.71 -10.63
CA SER A 85 -2.47 23.54 -10.62
C SER A 85 -3.22 24.87 -10.58
N ARG A 86 -2.81 25.82 -9.72
CA ARG A 86 -3.43 27.16 -9.66
C ARG A 86 -3.20 27.95 -10.95
N ALA A 87 -1.98 27.91 -11.51
CA ALA A 87 -1.69 28.60 -12.78
C ALA A 87 -2.61 28.10 -13.90
N TYR A 88 -2.86 26.79 -13.94
CA TYR A 88 -3.80 26.20 -14.90
C TYR A 88 -5.25 26.62 -14.61
N GLN A 89 -5.73 26.48 -13.36
CA GLN A 89 -7.11 26.80 -13.00
C GLN A 89 -7.47 28.28 -13.18
N GLU A 90 -6.58 29.18 -12.77
CA GLU A 90 -6.87 30.62 -12.76
C GLU A 90 -6.66 31.27 -14.13
N LYS A 91 -5.68 30.77 -14.92
CA LYS A 91 -5.23 31.44 -16.16
C LYS A 91 -5.12 30.53 -17.36
N GLY A 92 -5.27 29.21 -17.21
CA GLY A 92 -4.98 28.23 -18.28
C GLY A 92 -3.49 28.12 -18.62
N GLU A 93 -2.60 28.58 -17.74
CA GLU A 93 -1.17 28.58 -17.98
C GLU A 93 -0.58 27.18 -17.73
N LEU A 94 0.21 26.69 -18.70
CA LEU A 94 0.92 25.42 -18.64
C LEU A 94 2.36 25.66 -18.16
N ILE A 95 2.60 25.59 -16.87
CA ILE A 95 3.91 25.83 -16.26
C ILE A 95 4.47 24.55 -15.62
N ASP A 96 5.80 24.53 -15.44
CA ASP A 96 6.47 23.50 -14.69
C ASP A 96 6.14 23.59 -13.19
N ASN A 97 6.34 22.50 -12.50
CA ASN A 97 6.33 22.50 -11.04
C ASN A 97 7.62 23.11 -10.46
N GLU A 98 7.76 23.15 -9.15
CA GLU A 98 8.92 23.74 -8.44
C GLU A 98 10.25 23.04 -8.76
N TRP A 99 10.24 21.81 -9.30
CA TRP A 99 11.42 21.07 -9.72
C TRP A 99 11.79 21.30 -11.19
N GLY A 100 10.99 22.09 -11.92
CA GLY A 100 11.20 22.35 -13.34
C GLY A 100 10.78 21.17 -14.22
N GLU A 101 9.82 20.36 -13.77
CA GLU A 101 9.23 19.26 -14.54
C GLU A 101 7.78 19.60 -14.92
N PHE A 102 7.42 19.25 -16.17
CA PHE A 102 6.09 19.50 -16.71
C PHE A 102 5.19 18.27 -16.58
N VAL A 103 5.17 17.39 -17.56
CA VAL A 103 4.46 16.11 -17.58
C VAL A 103 5.35 15.12 -18.33
N ASN A 104 5.59 13.96 -17.71
CA ASN A 104 6.49 12.94 -18.26
C ASN A 104 5.73 11.71 -18.82
N ASP A 105 4.40 11.80 -18.94
CA ASP A 105 3.57 10.73 -19.50
C ASP A 105 3.52 10.82 -21.04
N GLU A 106 3.33 9.65 -21.67
CA GLU A 106 3.06 9.49 -23.09
C GLU A 106 1.66 8.91 -23.27
N LEU A 107 0.89 9.40 -24.25
CA LEU A 107 -0.45 8.89 -24.55
C LEU A 107 -0.50 8.10 -25.85
N CYS A 108 -1.39 7.11 -25.92
CA CYS A 108 -1.64 6.35 -27.13
C CYS A 108 -3.14 6.13 -27.30
N PHE A 109 -3.65 6.53 -28.46
CA PHE A 109 -5.08 6.41 -28.80
C PHE A 109 -5.39 5.30 -29.80
N ASP A 110 -4.42 4.85 -30.56
CA ASP A 110 -4.55 3.85 -31.61
C ASP A 110 -4.06 2.43 -31.22
N GLY A 111 -3.48 2.31 -30.01
CA GLY A 111 -2.87 1.08 -29.52
C GLY A 111 -1.47 0.77 -30.10
N ALA A 112 -0.91 1.67 -30.92
CA ALA A 112 0.35 1.44 -31.62
C ALA A 112 1.44 2.46 -31.28
N SER A 113 1.10 3.76 -31.20
CA SER A 113 2.07 4.85 -31.09
C SER A 113 1.85 5.68 -29.83
N PHE A 114 2.88 5.77 -28.98
CA PHE A 114 2.87 6.66 -27.82
C PHE A 114 3.42 8.03 -28.19
N GLU A 115 2.68 9.08 -27.87
CA GLU A 115 3.02 10.47 -28.07
C GLU A 115 3.33 11.14 -26.72
N PRO A 116 4.54 11.71 -26.53
CA PRO A 116 4.88 12.45 -25.32
C PRO A 116 4.02 13.70 -25.15
N ILE A 117 3.55 13.92 -23.91
CA ILE A 117 2.79 15.14 -23.58
C ILE A 117 3.76 16.32 -23.50
N SER A 118 3.50 17.36 -24.28
CA SER A 118 4.24 18.62 -24.32
C SER A 118 3.28 19.80 -24.23
N ARG A 119 3.80 21.00 -23.96
CA ARG A 119 2.96 22.21 -23.97
C ARG A 119 2.29 22.45 -25.32
N ALA A 120 2.94 22.06 -26.43
CA ALA A 120 2.44 22.28 -27.78
C ALA A 120 1.21 21.41 -28.11
N ASN A 121 1.17 20.18 -27.64
CA ASN A 121 0.07 19.23 -27.90
C ASN A 121 -0.89 19.01 -26.73
N PHE A 122 -0.62 19.60 -25.55
CA PHE A 122 -1.37 19.37 -24.31
C PHE A 122 -2.89 19.46 -24.50
N ASN A 123 -3.37 20.58 -25.06
CA ASN A 123 -4.80 20.80 -25.23
C ASN A 123 -5.42 19.84 -26.25
N ALA A 124 -4.71 19.52 -27.33
CA ALA A 124 -5.20 18.57 -28.34
C ALA A 124 -5.33 17.16 -27.75
N LEU A 125 -4.31 16.69 -27.02
CA LEU A 125 -4.34 15.39 -26.34
C LEU A 125 -5.42 15.36 -25.25
N LEU A 126 -5.60 16.46 -24.52
CA LEU A 126 -6.62 16.58 -23.48
C LEU A 126 -8.04 16.49 -24.07
N ASP A 127 -8.31 17.22 -25.16
CA ASP A 127 -9.61 17.22 -25.83
C ASP A 127 -9.93 15.86 -26.46
N GLU A 128 -8.94 15.20 -27.07
CA GLU A 128 -9.09 13.83 -27.58
C GLU A 128 -9.37 12.83 -26.46
N SER A 129 -8.65 12.91 -25.34
CA SER A 129 -8.86 12.06 -24.16
C SER A 129 -10.28 12.20 -23.61
N VAL A 130 -10.76 13.46 -23.46
CA VAL A 130 -12.13 13.74 -23.00
C VAL A 130 -13.16 13.19 -24.00
N SER A 131 -12.94 13.41 -25.32
CA SER A 131 -13.84 12.94 -26.37
C SER A 131 -13.99 11.42 -26.34
N ARG A 132 -12.88 10.69 -26.27
CA ARG A 132 -12.89 9.23 -26.20
C ARG A 132 -13.60 8.70 -24.99
N LEU A 133 -13.27 9.20 -23.80
CA LEU A 133 -13.93 8.77 -22.57
C LEU A 133 -15.43 9.07 -22.61
N CYS A 134 -15.85 10.23 -23.12
CA CYS A 134 -17.27 10.56 -23.28
C CYS A 134 -18.00 9.65 -24.31
N THR A 135 -17.29 9.04 -25.23
CA THR A 135 -17.81 8.03 -26.18
C THR A 135 -17.56 6.59 -25.71
N GLU A 136 -17.21 6.41 -24.43
CA GLU A 136 -16.93 5.11 -23.79
C GLU A 136 -15.77 4.32 -24.43
N GLN A 137 -14.82 5.02 -25.04
CA GLN A 137 -13.60 4.45 -25.57
C GLN A 137 -12.45 4.62 -24.57
N SER A 138 -11.56 3.64 -24.50
CA SER A 138 -10.33 3.71 -23.71
C SER A 138 -9.19 4.37 -24.49
N PHE A 139 -8.14 4.75 -23.75
CA PHE A 139 -6.85 5.09 -24.27
C PHE A 139 -5.74 4.60 -23.34
N PHE A 140 -4.49 4.64 -23.80
CA PHE A 140 -3.37 4.16 -23.02
C PHE A 140 -2.47 5.34 -22.58
N VAL A 141 -1.93 5.19 -21.37
CA VAL A 141 -0.88 6.06 -20.85
C VAL A 141 0.33 5.22 -20.49
N LYS A 142 1.50 5.72 -20.84
CA LYS A 142 2.79 5.13 -20.48
C LYS A 142 3.58 6.10 -19.61
N ASN A 143 4.11 5.59 -18.51
CA ASN A 143 4.98 6.32 -17.60
C ASN A 143 6.09 5.40 -17.05
N GLU A 144 6.87 5.89 -16.08
CA GLU A 144 7.96 5.12 -15.48
C GLU A 144 7.51 3.81 -14.77
N LEU A 145 6.24 3.69 -14.41
CA LEU A 145 5.69 2.52 -13.70
C LEU A 145 5.07 1.48 -14.65
N GLY A 146 4.84 1.84 -15.90
CA GLY A 146 4.28 0.92 -16.89
C GLY A 146 3.32 1.54 -17.88
N VAL A 147 2.53 0.69 -18.51
CA VAL A 147 1.45 1.08 -19.44
C VAL A 147 0.12 0.78 -18.80
N TYR A 148 -0.76 1.79 -18.75
CA TYR A 148 -2.10 1.68 -18.21
C TYR A 148 -3.14 1.95 -19.30
N GLU A 149 -4.17 1.13 -19.34
CA GLU A 149 -5.40 1.44 -20.05
C GLU A 149 -6.32 2.24 -19.13
N ILE A 150 -6.88 3.32 -19.66
CA ILE A 150 -7.76 4.25 -18.95
C ILE A 150 -9.13 4.25 -19.59
N GLU A 151 -10.16 4.09 -18.78
CA GLU A 151 -11.55 4.08 -19.20
C GLU A 151 -12.48 4.66 -18.11
N LEU A 152 -13.75 4.85 -18.44
CA LEU A 152 -14.75 5.22 -17.43
C LEU A 152 -15.01 4.04 -16.48
N PHE A 153 -15.11 4.33 -15.20
CA PHE A 153 -15.49 3.32 -14.22
C PHE A 153 -17.00 2.99 -14.33
N LYS A 154 -17.32 1.72 -14.60
CA LYS A 154 -18.68 1.20 -14.74
C LYS A 154 -19.06 0.19 -13.64
N GLY A 155 -18.21 -0.01 -12.66
CA GLY A 155 -18.45 -0.93 -11.55
C GLY A 155 -17.67 -2.26 -11.62
N GLU A 156 -16.72 -2.39 -12.54
CA GLU A 156 -15.90 -3.58 -12.67
C GLU A 156 -14.86 -3.70 -11.55
N TRP A 157 -14.76 -4.87 -10.94
CA TRP A 157 -13.78 -5.14 -9.90
C TRP A 157 -12.38 -5.48 -10.44
N GLN A 158 -12.25 -5.79 -11.73
CA GLN A 158 -11.02 -6.25 -12.40
C GLN A 158 -10.04 -5.11 -12.72
N LYS A 159 -10.31 -3.90 -12.23
CA LYS A 159 -9.43 -2.74 -12.41
C LYS A 159 -8.40 -2.66 -11.29
N ASP A 160 -7.22 -2.14 -11.58
CA ASP A 160 -6.16 -2.04 -10.58
C ASP A 160 -6.45 -0.94 -9.55
N PHE A 161 -6.90 0.23 -10.03
CA PHE A 161 -7.32 1.33 -9.17
C PHE A 161 -8.23 2.33 -9.89
N LEU A 162 -8.83 3.21 -9.10
CA LEU A 162 -9.59 4.35 -9.58
C LEU A 162 -8.80 5.65 -9.38
N MET A 163 -8.97 6.58 -10.32
CA MET A 163 -8.59 7.96 -10.13
C MET A 163 -9.87 8.81 -10.01
N ALA A 164 -10.00 9.52 -8.90
CA ALA A 164 -11.09 10.49 -8.76
C ALA A 164 -10.79 11.74 -9.58
N THR A 165 -11.78 12.22 -10.30
CA THR A 165 -11.67 13.43 -11.12
C THR A 165 -11.63 14.70 -10.27
N ASP A 166 -12.27 14.65 -9.11
CA ASP A 166 -12.28 15.73 -8.10
C ASP A 166 -12.42 15.15 -6.68
N ILE A 167 -11.94 15.88 -5.68
CA ILE A 167 -12.05 15.48 -4.28
C ILE A 167 -13.51 15.37 -3.79
N LYS A 168 -14.45 16.09 -4.40
CA LYS A 168 -15.87 16.01 -4.10
C LYS A 168 -16.46 14.67 -4.53
N ALA A 169 -15.95 14.10 -5.63
CA ALA A 169 -16.34 12.76 -6.08
C ALA A 169 -16.05 11.70 -5.01
N ILE A 170 -14.90 11.80 -4.32
CA ILE A 170 -14.52 10.89 -3.25
C ILE A 170 -15.54 10.91 -2.12
N LYS A 171 -15.91 12.10 -1.64
CA LYS A 171 -16.87 12.25 -0.52
C LYS A 171 -18.25 11.70 -0.84
N SER A 172 -18.64 11.68 -2.10
CA SER A 172 -19.95 11.15 -2.54
C SER A 172 -19.97 9.62 -2.66
N ALA A 173 -18.84 9.01 -2.98
CA ALA A 173 -18.74 7.60 -3.31
C ALA A 173 -18.13 6.74 -2.18
N PHE A 174 -17.22 7.30 -1.38
CA PHE A 174 -16.45 6.57 -0.39
C PHE A 174 -16.69 7.05 1.04
N VAL A 175 -16.51 6.13 1.99
CA VAL A 175 -16.41 6.43 3.41
C VAL A 175 -14.95 6.78 3.69
N CYS A 176 -14.65 8.05 3.88
CA CYS A 176 -13.29 8.50 4.14
C CYS A 176 -13.27 9.58 5.25
N SER A 177 -12.19 9.58 6.02
CA SER A 177 -11.90 10.60 7.03
C SER A 177 -11.23 11.82 6.38
N ASN A 178 -11.12 12.91 7.12
CA ASN A 178 -10.34 14.06 6.67
C ASN A 178 -8.84 13.71 6.54
N GLU A 179 -8.35 12.80 7.36
CA GLU A 179 -6.98 12.27 7.31
C GLU A 179 -6.75 11.53 5.99
N ASN A 180 -7.67 10.63 5.58
CA ASN A 180 -7.57 9.96 4.29
C ASN A 180 -7.54 10.96 3.12
N LEU A 181 -8.36 12.02 3.18
CA LEU A 181 -8.35 13.07 2.14
C LEU A 181 -7.03 13.84 2.10
N LYS A 182 -6.43 14.15 3.27
CA LYS A 182 -5.12 14.78 3.34
C LYS A 182 -4.02 13.89 2.74
N LEU A 183 -4.05 12.60 3.04
CA LEU A 183 -3.11 11.63 2.48
C LEU A 183 -3.26 11.51 0.96
N LEU A 184 -4.49 11.36 0.45
CA LEU A 184 -4.77 11.34 -1.00
C LEU A 184 -4.32 12.64 -1.69
N ALA A 185 -4.51 13.79 -1.04
CA ALA A 185 -4.13 15.10 -1.56
C ALA A 185 -2.63 15.41 -1.37
N SER A 186 -1.86 14.56 -0.68
CA SER A 186 -0.42 14.76 -0.51
C SER A 186 0.32 14.83 -1.84
N LEU A 187 1.56 15.32 -1.81
CA LEU A 187 2.40 15.48 -3.00
C LEU A 187 2.55 14.16 -3.77
N GLU A 188 2.70 13.07 -3.05
CA GLU A 188 2.97 11.74 -3.60
C GLU A 188 1.75 11.10 -4.27
N LYS A 189 0.53 11.60 -4.01
CA LYS A 189 -0.72 11.05 -4.56
C LYS A 189 -0.81 9.52 -4.43
N PRO A 190 -0.71 8.97 -3.21
CA PRO A 190 -0.68 7.53 -3.01
C PRO A 190 -2.00 6.87 -3.41
N LEU A 191 -1.93 5.59 -3.74
CA LEU A 191 -3.07 4.71 -3.73
C LEU A 191 -3.45 4.41 -2.28
N ILE A 192 -4.73 4.61 -1.96
CA ILE A 192 -5.30 4.26 -0.65
C ILE A 192 -6.55 3.43 -0.90
N LYS A 193 -6.66 2.30 -0.21
CA LYS A 193 -7.85 1.46 -0.24
C LYS A 193 -8.92 2.07 0.65
N LEU A 194 -10.07 2.41 0.07
CA LEU A 194 -11.21 3.01 0.75
C LEU A 194 -12.47 2.18 0.53
N ARG A 195 -13.35 2.22 1.55
CA ARG A 195 -14.64 1.57 1.49
C ARG A 195 -15.66 2.42 0.75
N PHE A 196 -16.39 1.82 -0.18
CA PHE A 196 -17.54 2.47 -0.82
C PHE A 196 -18.65 2.80 0.18
N SER A 197 -19.30 3.93 -0.02
CA SER A 197 -20.56 4.24 0.70
C SER A 197 -21.64 3.23 0.30
N ALA A 198 -22.53 2.90 1.24
CA ALA A 198 -23.63 1.96 0.98
C ALA A 198 -24.53 2.42 -0.19
N ILE A 199 -24.75 3.75 -0.30
CA ILE A 199 -25.55 4.35 -1.36
C ILE A 199 -24.88 4.14 -2.73
N PHE A 200 -23.58 4.44 -2.83
CA PHE A 200 -22.84 4.31 -4.09
C PHE A 200 -22.77 2.84 -4.51
N ARG A 201 -22.48 1.93 -3.57
CA ARG A 201 -22.44 0.49 -3.82
C ARG A 201 -23.78 -0.05 -4.32
N SER A 202 -24.88 0.34 -3.72
CA SER A 202 -26.23 -0.07 -4.14
C SER A 202 -26.57 0.49 -5.53
N LYS A 203 -26.26 1.77 -5.79
CA LYS A 203 -26.54 2.44 -7.07
C LYS A 203 -25.84 1.74 -8.25
N TYR A 204 -24.59 1.32 -8.07
CA TYR A 204 -23.79 0.66 -9.12
C TYR A 204 -23.76 -0.86 -8.99
N GLN A 205 -24.52 -1.45 -8.05
CA GLN A 205 -24.61 -2.91 -7.79
C GLN A 205 -23.23 -3.56 -7.61
N LEU A 206 -22.31 -2.87 -6.90
CA LEU A 206 -20.96 -3.35 -6.73
C LEU A 206 -20.93 -4.59 -5.80
N GLU A 207 -20.26 -5.64 -6.26
CA GLU A 207 -20.08 -6.90 -5.50
C GLU A 207 -18.98 -6.79 -4.43
N PHE A 208 -18.13 -5.75 -4.51
CA PHE A 208 -17.00 -5.50 -3.62
C PHE A 208 -17.24 -4.27 -2.74
N ASN A 209 -16.64 -4.26 -1.56
CA ASN A 209 -16.86 -3.24 -0.54
C ASN A 209 -15.84 -2.10 -0.58
N GLU A 210 -14.63 -2.38 -1.04
CA GLU A 210 -13.48 -1.48 -0.98
C GLU A 210 -12.75 -1.45 -2.32
N PHE A 211 -12.11 -0.34 -2.63
CA PHE A 211 -11.30 -0.20 -3.83
C PHE A 211 -10.14 0.76 -3.63
N ARG A 212 -9.06 0.56 -4.40
CA ARG A 212 -7.90 1.45 -4.42
C ARG A 212 -8.22 2.72 -5.17
N LEU A 213 -7.89 3.84 -4.58
CA LEU A 213 -8.19 5.17 -5.09
C LEU A 213 -6.96 6.07 -5.02
N LYS A 214 -6.76 6.92 -6.04
CA LYS A 214 -5.80 8.03 -6.03
C LYS A 214 -6.42 9.31 -6.58
N LEU A 215 -5.75 10.44 -6.36
CA LEU A 215 -6.02 11.70 -7.03
C LEU A 215 -5.09 11.89 -8.24
N PRO A 216 -5.40 12.83 -9.15
CA PRO A 216 -4.51 13.19 -10.25
C PRO A 216 -3.08 13.47 -9.78
N HIS A 217 -2.09 12.83 -10.40
CA HIS A 217 -0.71 12.89 -9.95
C HIS A 217 0.11 13.99 -10.63
N ASN A 218 -0.30 14.43 -11.82
CA ASN A 218 0.36 15.50 -12.56
C ASN A 218 -0.64 16.46 -13.21
N LEU A 219 -0.15 17.48 -13.89
CA LEU A 219 -0.98 18.54 -14.47
C LEU A 219 -1.93 18.04 -15.55
N PHE A 220 -1.55 17.06 -16.37
CA PHE A 220 -2.42 16.52 -17.42
C PHE A 220 -3.64 15.82 -16.84
N PHE A 221 -3.43 14.92 -15.88
CA PHE A 221 -4.55 14.21 -15.23
C PHE A 221 -5.41 15.14 -14.38
N PHE A 222 -4.83 16.21 -13.84
CA PHE A 222 -5.59 17.24 -13.16
C PHE A 222 -6.53 17.98 -14.12
N ALA A 223 -6.02 18.45 -15.26
CA ALA A 223 -6.82 19.10 -16.28
C ALA A 223 -7.90 18.17 -16.88
N LEU A 224 -7.55 16.89 -17.10
CA LEU A 224 -8.48 15.86 -17.55
C LEU A 224 -9.60 15.65 -16.50
N GLY A 225 -9.23 15.58 -15.22
CA GLY A 225 -10.18 15.44 -14.12
C GLY A 225 -11.17 16.62 -14.07
N GLU A 226 -10.72 17.86 -14.15
CA GLU A 226 -11.59 19.04 -14.16
C GLU A 226 -12.61 19.00 -15.31
N LYS A 227 -12.14 18.79 -16.56
CA LYS A 227 -13.05 18.70 -17.72
C LYS A 227 -14.06 17.56 -17.64
N LEU A 228 -13.68 16.42 -17.06
CA LEU A 228 -14.56 15.27 -16.89
C LEU A 228 -15.55 15.47 -15.73
N PHE A 229 -15.12 16.09 -14.64
CA PHE A 229 -15.98 16.39 -13.50
C PHE A 229 -17.13 17.34 -13.89
N GLU A 230 -16.86 18.35 -14.74
CA GLU A 230 -17.90 19.21 -15.32
C GLU A 230 -18.94 18.43 -16.14
N LYS A 231 -18.54 17.28 -16.72
CA LYS A 231 -19.43 16.36 -17.45
C LYS A 231 -20.06 15.27 -16.57
N ASN A 232 -19.96 15.41 -15.22
CA ASN A 232 -20.46 14.45 -14.23
C ASN A 232 -19.76 13.08 -14.26
N VAL A 233 -18.54 12.99 -14.77
CA VAL A 233 -17.69 11.82 -14.67
C VAL A 233 -16.89 11.92 -13.37
N ASN A 234 -17.12 11.00 -12.43
CA ASN A 234 -16.52 11.04 -11.11
C ASN A 234 -15.23 10.23 -10.99
N PHE A 235 -15.10 9.13 -11.76
CA PHE A 235 -13.98 8.20 -11.62
C PHE A 235 -13.54 7.67 -12.97
N LEU A 236 -12.23 7.59 -13.13
CA LEU A 236 -11.55 6.83 -14.19
C LEU A 236 -11.01 5.53 -13.61
N ALA A 237 -11.15 4.46 -14.36
CA ALA A 237 -10.60 3.15 -14.03
C ALA A 237 -9.28 2.93 -14.76
N PHE A 238 -8.28 2.46 -14.05
CA PHE A 238 -6.96 2.15 -14.56
C PHE A 238 -6.74 0.64 -14.54
N THR A 239 -6.27 0.12 -15.67
CA THR A 239 -5.86 -1.29 -15.79
C THR A 239 -4.43 -1.33 -16.30
N LYS A 240 -3.51 -1.91 -15.52
CA LYS A 240 -2.10 -2.00 -15.87
C LYS A 240 -1.91 -3.09 -16.93
N ARG A 241 -1.37 -2.72 -18.08
CA ARG A 241 -1.14 -3.62 -19.21
C ARG A 241 0.32 -4.07 -19.29
N GLU A 242 1.24 -3.20 -18.89
CA GLU A 242 2.65 -3.51 -18.76
C GLU A 242 3.14 -3.02 -17.39
N ASN A 243 3.89 -3.86 -16.68
CA ASN A 243 4.39 -3.57 -15.34
C ASN A 243 5.90 -3.31 -15.38
N LEU A 244 6.31 -2.06 -15.20
CA LEU A 244 7.71 -1.63 -15.07
C LEU A 244 8.07 -1.26 -13.63
N GLY A 245 7.10 -1.05 -12.77
CA GLY A 245 7.27 -0.72 -11.37
C GLY A 245 5.96 -0.69 -10.59
N ALA A 246 6.01 -0.73 -9.27
CA ALA A 246 4.83 -0.70 -8.42
C ALA A 246 4.34 0.72 -8.19
N ASP A 247 3.02 0.91 -8.24
CA ASP A 247 2.37 2.15 -7.82
C ASP A 247 2.60 2.39 -6.33
N PHE A 248 2.73 3.66 -5.93
CA PHE A 248 2.90 4.02 -4.54
C PHE A 248 1.61 3.81 -3.77
N GLU A 249 1.60 2.81 -2.91
CA GLU A 249 0.44 2.41 -2.12
C GLU A 249 0.74 2.47 -0.63
N ILE A 250 -0.19 3.05 0.13
CA ILE A 250 -0.08 3.20 1.58
C ILE A 250 -1.34 2.70 2.29
N TYR A 251 -1.14 2.31 3.53
CA TYR A 251 -2.19 2.04 4.49
C TYR A 251 -1.95 2.84 5.78
N GLU A 252 -2.97 3.52 6.28
CA GLU A 252 -2.88 4.30 7.52
C GLU A 252 -3.79 3.67 8.58
N LEU A 253 -3.23 3.41 9.76
CA LEU A 253 -3.94 2.94 10.92
C LEU A 253 -3.45 3.66 12.18
N ASP A 254 -4.36 4.30 12.90
CA ASP A 254 -4.09 4.97 14.17
C ASP A 254 -2.86 5.92 14.08
N LYS A 255 -2.81 6.73 13.01
CA LYS A 255 -1.71 7.67 12.68
C LYS A 255 -0.36 6.99 12.35
N ARG A 256 -0.34 5.70 12.15
CA ARG A 256 0.82 4.96 11.64
C ARG A 256 0.65 4.72 10.16
N LEU A 257 1.66 5.09 9.40
CA LEU A 257 1.72 4.89 7.97
C LEU A 257 2.48 3.61 7.65
N ILE A 258 1.88 2.75 6.85
CA ILE A 258 2.51 1.55 6.29
C ILE A 258 2.63 1.78 4.79
N VAL A 259 3.85 1.71 4.26
CA VAL A 259 4.08 1.74 2.83
C VAL A 259 3.95 0.31 2.31
N LEU A 260 2.94 0.07 1.48
CA LEU A 260 2.65 -1.26 0.95
C LEU A 260 3.42 -1.53 -0.34
N ASN A 261 3.48 -0.54 -1.24
CA ASN A 261 4.11 -0.64 -2.56
C ASN A 261 4.79 0.67 -2.96
N GLY A 262 5.66 0.60 -3.97
CA GLY A 262 6.27 1.76 -4.63
C GLY A 262 7.63 2.16 -4.06
N LEU A 263 8.67 2.02 -4.87
CA LEU A 263 10.06 2.30 -4.52
C LEU A 263 10.48 3.75 -4.78
N SER A 264 9.70 4.48 -5.59
CA SER A 264 10.08 5.80 -6.11
C SER A 264 10.27 6.88 -5.05
N PHE A 265 9.70 6.69 -3.85
CA PHE A 265 9.69 7.66 -2.78
C PHE A 265 10.64 7.34 -1.62
N ILE A 266 11.37 6.23 -1.67
CA ILE A 266 12.39 5.96 -0.65
C ILE A 266 13.68 6.71 -0.98
N ASN A 267 14.56 6.81 0.01
CA ASN A 267 15.85 7.45 -0.14
C ASN A 267 16.60 6.88 -1.35
N GLN A 268 17.18 7.75 -2.20
CA GLN A 268 17.84 7.36 -3.44
C GLN A 268 18.95 6.34 -3.22
N LYS A 269 19.79 6.51 -2.19
CA LYS A 269 20.88 5.57 -1.88
C LYS A 269 20.34 4.18 -1.49
N ALA A 270 19.23 4.14 -0.74
CA ALA A 270 18.57 2.89 -0.39
C ALA A 270 17.97 2.22 -1.62
N ARG A 271 17.31 2.99 -2.49
CA ARG A 271 16.78 2.52 -3.77
C ARG A 271 17.87 1.92 -4.66
N GLU A 272 18.97 2.64 -4.86
CA GLU A 272 20.11 2.17 -5.65
C GLU A 272 20.71 0.90 -5.06
N LEU A 273 20.87 0.81 -3.74
CA LEU A 273 21.34 -0.38 -3.05
C LEU A 273 20.43 -1.57 -3.30
N ILE A 274 19.10 -1.40 -3.16
CA ILE A 274 18.12 -2.46 -3.35
C ILE A 274 18.14 -2.93 -4.82
N LEU A 275 18.09 -2.00 -5.76
CA LEU A 275 18.06 -2.31 -7.20
C LEU A 275 19.38 -2.92 -7.72
N SER A 276 20.51 -2.69 -7.05
CA SER A 276 21.81 -3.22 -7.44
C SER A 276 22.02 -4.70 -7.12
N LYS A 277 21.11 -5.34 -6.38
CA LYS A 277 21.23 -6.74 -5.95
C LYS A 277 20.35 -7.65 -6.80
N ASP A 278 20.83 -8.90 -7.03
CA ASP A 278 20.08 -9.92 -7.77
C ASP A 278 18.79 -10.30 -7.02
N ASP A 279 18.91 -10.57 -5.72
CA ASP A 279 17.75 -10.77 -4.82
C ASP A 279 17.36 -9.44 -4.19
N LYS A 280 16.46 -8.74 -4.86
CA LYS A 280 15.95 -7.41 -4.45
C LYS A 280 15.17 -7.47 -3.14
N ASN A 281 14.41 -8.54 -2.90
CA ASN A 281 13.65 -8.70 -1.68
C ASN A 281 14.57 -8.88 -0.47
N MET A 282 15.58 -9.75 -0.58
CA MET A 282 16.57 -9.93 0.47
C MET A 282 17.43 -8.68 0.70
N ALA A 283 17.76 -7.93 -0.36
CA ALA A 283 18.46 -6.65 -0.24
C ALA A 283 17.63 -5.62 0.55
N ARG A 284 16.33 -5.53 0.28
CA ARG A 284 15.40 -4.67 0.99
C ARG A 284 15.26 -5.08 2.46
N ILE A 285 15.06 -6.35 2.75
CA ILE A 285 14.98 -6.89 4.11
C ILE A 285 16.26 -6.56 4.88
N SER A 286 17.43 -6.79 4.26
CA SER A 286 18.72 -6.46 4.85
C SER A 286 18.86 -4.96 5.11
N TYR A 287 18.36 -4.11 4.20
CA TYR A 287 18.34 -2.66 4.39
C TYR A 287 17.46 -2.26 5.58
N ILE A 288 16.25 -2.81 5.70
CA ILE A 288 15.34 -2.55 6.83
C ILE A 288 16.04 -2.92 8.14
N LEU A 289 16.63 -4.11 8.24
CA LEU A 289 17.29 -4.58 9.45
C LEU A 289 18.55 -3.77 9.78
N SER A 290 19.30 -3.30 8.77
CA SER A 290 20.51 -2.48 8.99
C SER A 290 20.23 -1.08 9.56
N ARG A 291 18.98 -0.61 9.53
CA ARG A 291 18.58 0.68 10.12
C ARG A 291 18.47 0.64 11.65
N PHE A 292 18.52 -0.53 12.24
CA PHE A 292 18.35 -0.72 13.67
C PHE A 292 19.60 -1.39 14.26
N ASP A 293 20.14 -0.77 15.29
CA ASP A 293 21.32 -1.31 16.02
C ASP A 293 20.92 -2.49 16.93
N GLU A 294 19.63 -2.59 17.26
CA GLU A 294 19.07 -3.61 18.13
C GLU A 294 18.64 -4.85 17.33
N ARG A 295 18.57 -6.01 17.96
CA ARG A 295 18.12 -7.25 17.35
C ARG A 295 16.62 -7.19 17.05
N ALA A 296 16.27 -7.25 15.78
CA ALA A 296 14.90 -7.16 15.30
C ALA A 296 14.38 -8.51 14.76
N LEU A 297 13.10 -8.80 15.01
CA LEU A 297 12.35 -9.79 14.26
C LEU A 297 11.59 -9.08 13.14
N LEU A 298 11.90 -9.37 11.89
CA LEU A 298 11.11 -8.93 10.74
C LEU A 298 9.96 -9.91 10.49
N LEU A 299 8.74 -9.40 10.48
CA LEU A 299 7.51 -10.09 10.11
C LEU A 299 7.06 -9.54 8.76
N GLU A 300 7.48 -10.18 7.69
CA GLU A 300 7.15 -9.82 6.31
C GLU A 300 6.01 -10.72 5.84
N LEU A 301 4.78 -10.20 5.83
CA LEU A 301 3.58 -10.95 5.44
C LEU A 301 3.02 -10.39 4.12
N SER A 302 2.95 -11.24 3.11
CA SER A 302 2.63 -10.85 1.73
C SER A 302 1.32 -11.47 1.24
N GLN A 303 0.61 -10.74 0.38
CA GLN A 303 -0.50 -11.29 -0.40
C GLN A 303 -0.02 -11.99 -1.68
N ASN A 304 1.15 -11.63 -2.20
CA ASN A 304 1.62 -12.05 -3.52
C ASN A 304 2.92 -12.87 -3.52
N ASP A 305 3.71 -12.82 -2.44
CA ASP A 305 4.97 -13.52 -2.30
C ASP A 305 4.95 -14.43 -1.08
N ASP A 306 5.98 -15.25 -0.92
CA ASP A 306 6.16 -16.09 0.26
C ASP A 306 6.41 -15.23 1.50
N ASP A 307 5.85 -15.63 2.64
CA ASP A 307 6.07 -14.95 3.91
C ASP A 307 7.47 -15.21 4.47
N ILE A 308 8.02 -14.19 5.14
CA ILE A 308 9.37 -14.25 5.73
C ILE A 308 9.30 -13.83 7.20
N LEU A 309 9.77 -14.71 8.08
CA LEU A 309 10.05 -14.42 9.48
C LEU A 309 11.55 -14.47 9.70
N LEU A 310 12.20 -13.34 9.94
CA LEU A 310 13.64 -13.23 9.94
C LEU A 310 14.14 -12.52 11.18
N VAL A 311 15.19 -13.08 11.80
CA VAL A 311 15.92 -12.42 12.90
C VAL A 311 17.33 -12.12 12.42
N ASP A 312 17.73 -10.85 12.51
CA ASP A 312 19.00 -10.35 12.04
C ASP A 312 19.30 -10.80 10.59
N LYS A 313 20.51 -11.14 10.22
CA LYS A 313 20.91 -11.64 8.90
C LYS A 313 20.80 -13.15 8.76
N GLY A 314 19.98 -13.77 9.59
CA GLY A 314 19.79 -15.21 9.64
C GLY A 314 18.91 -15.77 8.51
N ALA A 315 18.70 -17.10 8.55
CA ALA A 315 17.76 -17.75 7.63
C ALA A 315 16.30 -17.49 8.03
N ASN A 316 15.39 -17.62 7.06
CA ASN A 316 13.95 -17.58 7.32
C ASN A 316 13.57 -18.63 8.38
N LEU A 317 12.88 -18.16 9.42
CA LEU A 317 12.43 -19.00 10.53
C LEU A 317 11.05 -19.64 10.27
N LEU A 318 10.38 -19.27 9.18
CA LEU A 318 9.13 -19.85 8.73
C LEU A 318 9.37 -20.75 7.52
N ARG A 319 8.95 -21.99 7.61
CA ARG A 319 8.76 -22.86 6.46
C ARG A 319 7.27 -23.19 6.37
N LEU A 320 6.60 -22.54 5.44
CA LEU A 320 5.19 -22.76 5.13
C LEU A 320 5.12 -23.41 3.73
N ASP A 321 4.63 -24.62 3.67
CA ASP A 321 4.55 -25.42 2.43
C ASP A 321 3.09 -25.84 2.25
N LEU A 322 2.35 -25.10 1.39
CA LEU A 322 0.90 -25.27 1.21
C LEU A 322 0.60 -26.28 0.09
N PRO A 323 -0.53 -27.01 0.18
CA PRO A 323 -0.93 -27.95 -0.85
C PRO A 323 -1.35 -27.23 -2.13
N HIS A 324 -0.91 -27.74 -3.29
CA HIS A 324 -1.25 -27.17 -4.59
C HIS A 324 -2.56 -27.71 -5.18
N ASN A 325 -3.16 -28.72 -4.58
CA ASN A 325 -4.44 -29.28 -5.04
C ASN A 325 -5.21 -29.96 -3.90
N ALA A 326 -6.49 -30.17 -4.15
CA ALA A 326 -7.41 -30.75 -3.19
C ALA A 326 -7.04 -32.19 -2.79
N LYS A 327 -6.47 -32.97 -3.68
CA LYS A 327 -6.05 -34.36 -3.38
C LYS A 327 -4.95 -34.37 -2.32
N GLN A 328 -3.91 -33.56 -2.48
CA GLN A 328 -2.84 -33.41 -1.50
C GLN A 328 -3.39 -32.91 -0.18
N LEU A 329 -4.20 -31.83 -0.22
CA LEU A 329 -4.81 -31.21 0.97
C LEU A 329 -5.54 -32.25 1.82
N TYR A 330 -6.41 -33.05 1.23
CA TYR A 330 -7.16 -34.07 1.99
C TYR A 330 -6.31 -35.26 2.40
N ALA A 331 -5.31 -35.65 1.60
CA ALA A 331 -4.35 -36.68 2.01
C ALA A 331 -3.58 -36.27 3.29
N ASP A 332 -3.11 -35.00 3.32
CA ASP A 332 -2.39 -34.46 4.46
C ASP A 332 -3.32 -34.29 5.71
N ILE A 333 -4.58 -33.89 5.52
CA ILE A 333 -5.57 -33.85 6.59
C ILE A 333 -5.83 -35.25 7.14
N CYS A 334 -5.89 -36.28 6.31
CA CYS A 334 -6.18 -37.65 6.71
C CYS A 334 -4.93 -38.45 7.13
N ALA A 335 -3.77 -37.83 7.26
CA ALA A 335 -2.51 -38.53 7.57
C ALA A 335 -2.51 -39.26 8.94
N ASP A 336 -3.42 -38.89 9.84
CA ASP A 336 -3.64 -39.56 11.11
C ASP A 336 -5.12 -39.90 11.33
N GLU A 337 -5.40 -40.80 12.30
CA GLU A 337 -6.75 -41.31 12.59
C GLU A 337 -7.73 -40.19 12.98
N VAL A 338 -7.28 -39.17 13.72
CA VAL A 338 -8.12 -38.04 14.16
C VAL A 338 -8.55 -37.20 12.94
N GLY A 339 -7.59 -36.89 12.07
CA GLY A 339 -7.87 -36.14 10.84
C GLY A 339 -8.78 -36.91 9.88
N ALA A 340 -8.55 -38.20 9.71
CA ALA A 340 -9.40 -39.06 8.86
C ALA A 340 -10.84 -39.09 9.38
N ARG A 341 -11.04 -39.27 10.68
CA ARG A 341 -12.40 -39.25 11.29
C ARG A 341 -13.08 -37.88 11.15
N LEU A 342 -12.36 -36.79 11.33
CA LEU A 342 -12.86 -35.46 11.15
C LEU A 342 -13.29 -35.22 9.71
N PHE A 343 -12.45 -35.62 8.75
CA PHE A 343 -12.73 -35.49 7.31
C PHE A 343 -13.97 -36.29 6.90
N GLU A 344 -14.16 -37.52 7.42
CA GLU A 344 -15.34 -38.33 7.16
C GLU A 344 -16.64 -37.61 7.57
N ASN A 345 -16.65 -36.95 8.73
CA ASN A 345 -17.79 -36.15 9.18
C ASN A 345 -17.97 -34.88 8.34
N TYR A 346 -16.87 -34.23 7.97
CA TYR A 346 -16.90 -32.99 7.19
C TYR A 346 -17.49 -33.22 5.79
N LYS A 347 -17.06 -34.24 5.08
CA LYS A 347 -17.53 -34.54 3.71
C LYS A 347 -19.01 -34.87 3.61
N GLN A 348 -19.65 -35.31 4.72
CA GLN A 348 -21.08 -35.58 4.77
C GLN A 348 -21.94 -34.31 4.84
N ASN A 349 -21.35 -33.19 5.34
CA ASN A 349 -22.08 -31.96 5.64
C ASN A 349 -21.69 -30.78 4.75
N PHE A 350 -20.51 -30.81 4.11
CA PHE A 350 -19.97 -29.69 3.37
C PHE A 350 -19.47 -30.11 1.97
N LYS A 351 -19.55 -29.18 1.02
CA LYS A 351 -18.94 -29.31 -0.31
C LYS A 351 -17.42 -29.39 -0.16
N LEU A 352 -16.83 -30.41 -0.77
CA LEU A 352 -15.37 -30.54 -0.79
C LEU A 352 -14.75 -29.60 -1.82
N LEU A 353 -13.57 -29.06 -1.48
CA LEU A 353 -12.74 -28.37 -2.45
C LEU A 353 -12.26 -29.36 -3.52
N ASN A 354 -12.06 -28.88 -4.73
CA ASN A 354 -11.59 -29.68 -5.84
C ASN A 354 -10.62 -28.89 -6.74
N GLY A 355 -9.90 -29.60 -7.60
CA GLY A 355 -8.97 -29.00 -8.56
C GLY A 355 -7.64 -28.52 -7.95
N GLU A 356 -7.00 -27.63 -8.70
CA GLU A 356 -5.69 -27.03 -8.36
C GLU A 356 -5.89 -25.73 -7.62
N PHE A 357 -4.95 -25.42 -6.71
CA PHE A 357 -4.93 -24.17 -5.95
C PHE A 357 -3.78 -23.28 -6.43
N LYS A 358 -4.08 -22.03 -6.71
CA LYS A 358 -3.05 -20.99 -6.95
C LYS A 358 -2.60 -20.42 -5.62
N VAL A 359 -1.65 -21.09 -4.98
CA VAL A 359 -1.11 -20.70 -3.67
C VAL A 359 0.34 -20.24 -3.77
N LYS A 360 0.74 -19.38 -2.85
CA LYS A 360 2.10 -19.06 -2.46
C LYS A 360 2.32 -19.59 -1.05
N ASN A 361 3.57 -19.71 -0.61
CA ASN A 361 3.89 -20.12 0.75
C ASN A 361 3.72 -18.96 1.74
N ASN A 362 2.50 -18.46 1.86
CA ASN A 362 2.14 -17.33 2.70
C ASN A 362 0.81 -17.56 3.46
N PHE A 363 0.62 -16.84 4.54
CA PHE A 363 -0.61 -16.92 5.33
C PHE A 363 -1.83 -16.40 4.57
N PHE A 364 -1.66 -15.51 3.59
CA PHE A 364 -2.76 -15.07 2.75
C PHE A 364 -3.38 -16.24 1.97
N SER A 365 -2.55 -17.09 1.34
CA SER A 365 -3.02 -18.29 0.65
C SER A 365 -3.66 -19.30 1.62
N LEU A 366 -3.09 -19.46 2.82
CA LEU A 366 -3.69 -20.32 3.85
C LEU A 366 -5.09 -19.82 4.27
N LEU A 367 -5.23 -18.50 4.49
CA LEU A 367 -6.53 -17.87 4.76
C LEU A 367 -7.48 -18.02 3.56
N GLY A 368 -6.94 -18.04 2.34
CA GLY A 368 -7.71 -18.34 1.12
C GLY A 368 -8.29 -19.75 1.11
N LEU A 369 -7.51 -20.76 1.49
CA LEU A 369 -8.00 -22.13 1.66
C LEU A 369 -9.09 -22.22 2.73
N VAL A 370 -8.93 -21.52 3.87
CA VAL A 370 -9.99 -21.40 4.89
C VAL A 370 -11.23 -20.73 4.29
N GLY A 371 -11.08 -19.65 3.51
CA GLY A 371 -12.17 -18.94 2.87
C GLY A 371 -12.92 -19.81 1.85
N GLN A 372 -12.21 -20.62 1.06
CA GLN A 372 -12.82 -21.59 0.15
C GLN A 372 -13.63 -22.64 0.92
N MET A 373 -13.10 -23.17 2.02
CA MET A 373 -13.84 -24.10 2.89
C MET A 373 -15.13 -23.49 3.45
N LEU A 374 -15.10 -22.20 3.78
CA LEU A 374 -16.28 -21.44 4.23
C LEU A 374 -17.26 -21.10 3.09
N GLY A 375 -16.93 -21.44 1.83
CA GLY A 375 -17.77 -21.17 0.65
C GLY A 375 -17.80 -19.69 0.25
N LEU A 376 -16.78 -18.91 0.60
CA LEU A 376 -16.74 -17.47 0.29
C LEU A 376 -16.46 -17.20 -1.19
N ASP A 377 -15.60 -18.02 -1.82
CA ASP A 377 -15.31 -18.00 -3.25
C ASP A 377 -14.66 -19.33 -3.65
N ASP A 378 -14.73 -19.68 -4.94
CA ASP A 378 -14.07 -20.90 -5.48
C ASP A 378 -12.58 -20.62 -5.83
N GLU A 379 -12.16 -19.35 -5.96
CA GLU A 379 -10.78 -18.94 -6.24
C GLU A 379 -10.05 -18.55 -4.94
N THR A 380 -8.89 -19.14 -4.68
CA THR A 380 -8.14 -18.99 -3.41
C THR A 380 -7.87 -17.53 -3.05
N GLN A 381 -7.43 -16.72 -4.01
CA GLN A 381 -7.12 -15.31 -3.74
C GLN A 381 -8.37 -14.48 -3.42
N LYS A 382 -9.46 -14.70 -4.16
CA LYS A 382 -10.73 -14.01 -3.89
C LYS A 382 -11.32 -14.46 -2.55
N ALA A 383 -11.24 -15.75 -2.24
CA ALA A 383 -11.66 -16.29 -0.96
C ALA A 383 -10.88 -15.67 0.20
N ALA A 384 -9.56 -15.47 0.04
CA ALA A 384 -8.72 -14.77 1.02
C ALA A 384 -9.20 -13.33 1.26
N HIS A 385 -9.38 -12.55 0.19
CA HIS A 385 -9.88 -11.17 0.31
C HIS A 385 -11.23 -11.11 1.00
N LYS A 386 -12.19 -11.96 0.62
CA LYS A 386 -13.52 -12.02 1.26
C LYS A 386 -13.44 -12.40 2.73
N LEU A 387 -12.52 -13.32 3.09
CA LEU A 387 -12.28 -13.69 4.50
C LEU A 387 -11.73 -12.51 5.29
N LEU A 388 -10.76 -11.78 4.76
CA LEU A 388 -10.20 -10.59 5.40
C LEU A 388 -11.24 -9.48 5.56
N GLU A 389 -12.08 -9.24 4.54
CA GLU A 389 -13.22 -8.29 4.63
C GLU A 389 -14.22 -8.68 5.72
N LEU A 390 -14.57 -9.98 5.85
CA LEU A 390 -15.41 -10.48 6.93
C LEU A 390 -14.77 -10.24 8.29
N SER A 391 -13.46 -10.51 8.41
CA SER A 391 -12.70 -10.24 9.62
C SER A 391 -12.72 -8.75 10.00
N ASP A 392 -12.48 -7.86 9.03
CA ASP A 392 -12.44 -6.41 9.25
C ASP A 392 -13.82 -5.81 9.59
N SER A 393 -14.89 -6.42 9.11
CA SER A 393 -16.27 -6.02 9.41
C SER A 393 -16.78 -6.57 10.73
N SER A 394 -16.08 -7.53 11.35
CA SER A 394 -16.50 -8.18 12.58
C SER A 394 -16.53 -7.19 13.74
N LYS A 395 -17.61 -7.27 14.53
CA LYS A 395 -17.77 -6.54 15.80
C LYS A 395 -17.53 -7.44 17.03
N LEU A 396 -17.08 -8.65 16.80
CA LEU A 396 -16.87 -9.62 17.88
C LEU A 396 -15.68 -9.17 18.75
N PRO A 397 -15.78 -9.30 20.08
CA PRO A 397 -14.67 -9.01 20.99
C PRO A 397 -13.56 -10.06 20.89
N ARG A 398 -13.92 -11.28 20.48
CA ARG A 398 -13.02 -12.42 20.24
C ARG A 398 -13.61 -13.35 19.19
N GLY A 399 -12.75 -13.91 18.33
CA GLY A 399 -13.09 -15.00 17.44
C GLY A 399 -12.88 -16.39 18.07
N VAL A 400 -13.30 -17.43 17.36
CA VAL A 400 -12.95 -18.80 17.73
C VAL A 400 -11.45 -19.03 17.56
N LYS A 401 -10.88 -19.85 18.45
CA LYS A 401 -9.43 -20.11 18.41
C LYS A 401 -9.11 -21.14 17.32
N ILE A 402 -8.62 -20.68 16.17
CA ILE A 402 -8.06 -21.51 15.11
C ILE A 402 -6.63 -21.92 15.50
N ASP A 403 -6.25 -23.15 15.21
CA ASP A 403 -4.96 -23.70 15.63
C ASP A 403 -3.85 -23.34 14.63
N PHE A 404 -3.03 -22.35 15.01
CA PHE A 404 -1.83 -21.92 14.28
C PHE A 404 -0.61 -22.36 15.07
N ARG A 405 0.22 -23.26 14.53
CA ARG A 405 1.41 -23.74 15.22
C ARG A 405 2.46 -24.29 14.25
N PHE A 406 3.69 -24.43 14.72
CA PHE A 406 4.69 -25.24 14.05
C PHE A 406 4.46 -26.74 14.34
N LYS A 407 4.94 -27.61 13.45
CA LYS A 407 5.10 -29.01 13.73
C LYS A 407 6.07 -29.20 14.90
N GLU A 408 5.90 -30.24 15.69
CA GLU A 408 6.76 -30.51 16.85
C GLU A 408 8.24 -30.59 16.45
N ASN A 409 9.09 -29.88 17.20
CA ASN A 409 10.53 -29.79 16.98
C ASN A 409 10.97 -29.35 15.57
N SER A 410 10.14 -28.58 14.88
CA SER A 410 10.35 -28.12 13.50
C SER A 410 10.11 -26.61 13.36
N LYS A 411 10.69 -26.03 12.31
CA LYS A 411 10.34 -24.67 11.81
C LYS A 411 9.25 -24.72 10.73
N GLU A 412 8.74 -25.90 10.43
CA GLU A 412 7.69 -26.11 9.46
C GLU A 412 6.32 -25.80 10.11
N PHE A 413 5.56 -24.94 9.46
CA PHE A 413 4.21 -24.59 9.92
C PHE A 413 3.22 -25.73 9.63
N ASP A 414 2.40 -26.09 10.60
CA ASP A 414 1.39 -27.16 10.49
C ASP A 414 0.05 -26.59 9.98
N TYR A 415 -0.05 -26.36 8.67
CA TYR A 415 -1.28 -25.85 8.08
C TYR A 415 -2.47 -26.82 8.23
N THR A 416 -2.19 -28.14 8.38
CA THR A 416 -3.25 -29.14 8.53
C THR A 416 -4.04 -28.92 9.82
N ARG A 417 -3.38 -28.47 10.89
CA ARG A 417 -4.05 -28.11 12.16
C ARG A 417 -4.95 -26.91 11.99
N THR A 418 -4.54 -25.91 11.23
CA THR A 418 -5.38 -24.75 10.92
C THR A 418 -6.65 -25.18 10.19
N LEU A 419 -6.52 -26.02 9.15
CA LEU A 419 -7.67 -26.48 8.37
C LEU A 419 -8.57 -27.44 9.18
N ARG A 420 -8.01 -28.35 9.96
CA ARG A 420 -8.78 -29.24 10.84
C ARG A 420 -9.56 -28.47 11.90
N SER A 421 -8.98 -27.46 12.53
CA SER A 421 -9.72 -26.62 13.49
C SER A 421 -10.85 -25.84 12.80
N THR A 422 -10.63 -25.36 11.58
CA THR A 422 -11.68 -24.76 10.76
C THR A 422 -12.83 -25.74 10.50
N MET A 423 -12.52 -26.96 10.02
CA MET A 423 -13.53 -28.02 9.83
C MET A 423 -14.34 -28.29 11.12
N SER A 424 -13.68 -28.35 12.24
CA SER A 424 -14.32 -28.59 13.53
C SER A 424 -15.32 -27.50 13.91
N PHE A 425 -14.96 -26.21 13.69
CA PHE A 425 -15.87 -25.12 13.97
C PHE A 425 -17.02 -25.04 12.96
N MET A 426 -16.80 -25.39 11.69
CA MET A 426 -17.86 -25.50 10.69
C MET A 426 -18.86 -26.59 11.06
N LEU A 427 -18.37 -27.77 11.48
CA LEU A 427 -19.22 -28.87 11.98
C LEU A 427 -20.00 -28.51 13.23
N ALA A 428 -19.43 -27.64 14.07
CA ALA A 428 -20.12 -27.10 15.26
C ALA A 428 -21.13 -25.98 14.92
N GLY A 429 -21.31 -25.62 13.65
CA GLY A 429 -22.26 -24.59 13.20
C GLY A 429 -21.83 -23.16 13.53
N VAL A 430 -20.53 -22.90 13.72
CA VAL A 430 -20.02 -21.55 13.97
C VAL A 430 -20.12 -20.72 12.68
N GLU A 431 -20.61 -19.49 12.80
CA GLU A 431 -20.77 -18.58 11.68
C GLU A 431 -19.42 -18.26 10.98
N ALA A 432 -19.46 -18.14 9.65
CA ALA A 432 -18.28 -17.85 8.84
C ALA A 432 -17.55 -16.57 9.28
N SER A 433 -18.30 -15.52 9.67
CA SER A 433 -17.73 -14.26 10.19
C SER A 433 -16.90 -14.46 11.46
N ASN A 434 -17.33 -15.35 12.37
CA ASN A 434 -16.62 -15.66 13.59
C ASN A 434 -15.36 -16.51 13.31
N ILE A 435 -15.45 -17.46 12.37
CA ILE A 435 -14.29 -18.26 11.94
C ILE A 435 -13.26 -17.35 11.24
N ALA A 436 -13.71 -16.45 10.35
CA ALA A 436 -12.84 -15.52 9.63
C ALA A 436 -12.07 -14.60 10.61
N TYR A 437 -12.78 -13.95 11.54
CA TYR A 437 -12.14 -13.12 12.56
C TYR A 437 -11.22 -13.94 13.47
N GLY A 438 -11.66 -15.13 13.88
CA GLY A 438 -10.88 -16.07 14.69
C GLY A 438 -9.60 -16.54 14.01
N ALA A 439 -9.61 -16.74 12.69
CA ALA A 439 -8.42 -17.11 11.93
C ALA A 439 -7.38 -15.97 11.94
N VAL A 440 -7.80 -14.74 11.68
CA VAL A 440 -6.92 -13.57 11.71
C VAL A 440 -6.39 -13.29 13.13
N GLU A 441 -7.24 -13.35 14.15
CA GLU A 441 -6.85 -13.17 15.55
C GLU A 441 -5.87 -14.26 16.00
N SER A 442 -6.11 -15.52 15.61
CA SER A 442 -5.23 -16.64 15.96
C SER A 442 -3.87 -16.58 15.28
N LEU A 443 -3.81 -16.07 14.04
CA LEU A 443 -2.54 -15.77 13.37
C LEU A 443 -1.74 -14.75 14.18
N VAL A 444 -2.38 -13.67 14.67
CA VAL A 444 -1.69 -12.67 15.50
C VAL A 444 -1.16 -13.30 16.80
N TYR A 445 -1.93 -14.18 17.44
CA TYR A 445 -1.45 -14.86 18.65
C TYR A 445 -0.28 -15.79 18.35
N PHE A 446 -0.28 -16.49 17.22
CA PHE A 446 0.86 -17.28 16.78
C PHE A 446 2.12 -16.41 16.60
N LEU A 447 2.01 -15.28 15.89
CA LEU A 447 3.12 -14.34 15.69
C LEU A 447 3.63 -13.77 17.02
N ARG A 448 2.72 -13.42 17.94
CA ARG A 448 3.07 -12.95 19.28
C ARG A 448 3.83 -14.02 20.08
N ASP A 449 3.30 -15.21 20.13
CA ASP A 449 3.90 -16.30 20.93
C ASP A 449 5.29 -16.67 20.39
N PHE A 450 5.44 -16.66 19.07
CA PHE A 450 6.73 -16.83 18.40
C PHE A 450 7.71 -15.70 18.73
N TYR A 451 7.27 -14.45 18.65
CA TYR A 451 8.09 -13.30 19.02
C TYR A 451 8.49 -13.33 20.50
N ASP A 452 7.57 -13.65 21.41
CA ASP A 452 7.84 -13.74 22.85
C ASP A 452 8.85 -14.86 23.17
N GLU A 453 8.82 -15.97 22.43
CA GLU A 453 9.84 -17.02 22.54
C GLU A 453 11.23 -16.54 22.12
N LEU A 454 11.33 -15.84 21.00
CA LEU A 454 12.59 -15.26 20.52
C LEU A 454 13.14 -14.21 21.49
N ARG A 455 12.27 -13.39 22.07
CA ARG A 455 12.65 -12.41 23.11
C ARG A 455 13.22 -13.10 24.36
N LYS A 456 12.57 -14.14 24.84
CA LYS A 456 13.04 -14.92 26.01
C LYS A 456 14.43 -15.55 25.75
N LYS A 457 14.70 -15.92 24.51
CA LYS A 457 16.01 -16.44 24.08
C LYS A 457 17.06 -15.34 23.83
N GLY A 458 16.69 -14.05 23.95
CA GLY A 458 17.57 -12.90 23.67
C GLY A 458 17.90 -12.74 22.19
N LEU A 459 17.10 -13.32 21.29
CA LEU A 459 17.32 -13.28 19.83
C LEU A 459 16.63 -12.07 19.17
N ALA A 460 15.59 -11.50 19.79
CA ALA A 460 14.90 -10.33 19.31
C ALA A 460 14.55 -9.39 20.46
N GLU A 461 14.67 -8.07 20.26
CA GLU A 461 14.33 -7.03 21.24
C GLU A 461 13.02 -6.34 20.85
N PHE A 462 12.75 -6.20 19.56
CA PHE A 462 11.52 -5.67 18.99
C PHE A 462 11.14 -6.40 17.70
N ALA A 463 9.91 -6.17 17.24
CA ALA A 463 9.43 -6.67 15.96
C ALA A 463 9.23 -5.53 14.95
N ILE A 464 9.46 -5.81 13.67
CA ILE A 464 9.14 -4.92 12.56
C ILE A 464 8.10 -5.63 11.72
N ILE A 465 6.95 -5.00 11.51
CA ILE A 465 5.94 -5.48 10.57
C ILE A 465 6.12 -4.82 9.22
N SER A 466 6.04 -5.63 8.16
CA SER A 466 6.13 -5.22 6.77
C SER A 466 5.29 -6.15 5.91
N GLY A 467 4.90 -5.70 4.73
CA GLY A 467 4.22 -6.53 3.75
C GLY A 467 2.75 -6.21 3.55
N SER A 468 2.26 -6.58 2.36
CA SER A 468 0.92 -6.20 1.89
C SER A 468 -0.24 -6.85 2.66
N LEU A 469 0.00 -7.95 3.40
CA LEU A 469 -1.05 -8.54 4.23
C LEU A 469 -1.47 -7.62 5.39
N PHE A 470 -0.57 -6.72 5.83
CA PHE A 470 -0.90 -5.72 6.85
C PHE A 470 -1.85 -4.61 6.39
N GLU A 471 -2.29 -4.62 5.14
CA GLU A 471 -3.45 -3.85 4.67
C GLU A 471 -4.75 -4.28 5.40
N CYS A 472 -4.84 -5.51 5.89
CA CYS A 472 -5.96 -5.99 6.69
C CYS A 472 -5.98 -5.28 8.05
N LYS A 473 -7.04 -4.51 8.30
CA LYS A 473 -7.21 -3.68 9.51
C LYS A 473 -7.21 -4.50 10.78
N SER A 474 -7.95 -5.62 10.81
CA SER A 474 -8.04 -6.50 11.98
C SER A 474 -6.69 -7.15 12.30
N LEU A 475 -5.93 -7.58 11.27
CA LEU A 475 -4.59 -8.11 11.44
C LEU A 475 -3.65 -7.05 12.04
N THR A 476 -3.55 -5.91 11.41
CA THR A 476 -2.62 -4.84 11.81
C THR A 476 -2.94 -4.30 13.19
N LYS A 477 -4.21 -3.99 13.46
CA LYS A 477 -4.64 -3.51 14.78
C LYS A 477 -4.33 -4.50 15.89
N ASN A 478 -4.64 -5.78 15.69
CA ASN A 478 -4.36 -6.81 16.67
C ASN A 478 -2.85 -7.06 16.82
N THR A 479 -2.08 -7.04 15.74
CA THR A 479 -0.62 -7.18 15.80
C THR A 479 0.01 -6.05 16.62
N LEU A 480 -0.32 -4.79 16.34
CA LEU A 480 0.18 -3.63 17.08
C LEU A 480 -0.27 -3.62 18.56
N LYS A 481 -1.43 -4.20 18.86
CA LYS A 481 -1.93 -4.35 20.24
C LYS A 481 -1.20 -5.43 21.02
N HIS A 482 -0.89 -6.55 20.40
CA HIS A 482 -0.43 -7.76 21.10
C HIS A 482 1.09 -7.97 21.04
N LEU A 483 1.79 -7.47 20.00
CA LEU A 483 3.25 -7.50 19.94
C LEU A 483 3.83 -6.27 20.63
N LYS A 484 4.55 -6.48 21.73
CA LYS A 484 5.23 -5.39 22.45
C LYS A 484 6.43 -4.88 21.63
N ASN A 485 6.67 -3.58 21.67
CA ASN A 485 7.77 -2.93 20.93
C ASN A 485 7.73 -3.24 19.42
N CYS A 486 6.52 -3.22 18.83
CA CYS A 486 6.35 -3.42 17.39
C CYS A 486 6.50 -2.10 16.64
N LYS A 487 7.38 -2.08 15.65
CA LYS A 487 7.59 -0.96 14.71
C LYS A 487 6.99 -1.32 13.34
N VAL A 488 6.66 -0.32 12.56
CA VAL A 488 6.16 -0.48 11.20
C VAL A 488 7.28 -0.10 10.23
N SER A 489 7.50 -0.90 9.20
CA SER A 489 8.44 -0.55 8.15
C SER A 489 7.89 0.59 7.28
N ASP A 490 8.76 1.53 6.94
CA ASP A 490 8.52 2.63 5.98
C ASP A 490 9.09 2.33 4.58
N VAL A 491 9.61 1.13 4.38
CA VAL A 491 10.14 0.67 3.08
C VAL A 491 9.11 -0.26 2.43
N PRO A 492 8.76 -0.05 1.16
CA PRO A 492 7.76 -0.85 0.48
C PRO A 492 8.21 -2.30 0.28
N LEU A 493 7.24 -3.20 0.22
CA LEU A 493 7.46 -4.63 -0.03
C LEU A 493 7.79 -4.89 -1.49
N PHE A 494 7.02 -4.30 -2.41
CA PHE A 494 7.18 -4.52 -3.84
C PHE A 494 8.00 -3.41 -4.50
N ILE A 495 8.84 -3.84 -5.41
CA ILE A 495 9.78 -2.98 -6.15
C ILE A 495 9.42 -3.02 -7.63
#